data_ebb5e355bb9128ab4b7066501d5f5014
#
_entry.id   ebb5e355bb9128ab4b7066501d5f5014
#
_cell.length_a   1.000
_cell.length_b   1.000
_cell.length_c   1.000
_cell.angle_alpha   90.00
_cell.angle_beta   90.00
_cell.angle_gamma   90.00
#
_symmetry.space_group_name_H-M   'P 1'
#
loop_
_entity.id
_entity.type
_entity.pdbx_description
1 polymer ?
#
loop_
_entity_poly.entity_id
_entity_poly.type
_entity_poly.pdbx_seq_one_letter_code
_entity_poly.pdbx_strand_id
1 'polypeptide(L)'
;IEKTELDTQVAKLKLLKQNYLSEKYELEDKVIKYYPNEIKRLENRIEDMKEDIEVFNNNNTPDNSFEKMNIKGTDFTERKEAGEKIIEICKSMTNPEPLEIGEYKGFKIILSFDTMDRKFYASMKNNLSYKTELGSDPSGNITRIDNALNGIETRLSGVENNLEDTKKNYESAKKEIEKPFPQEEELK
;
A
#
# COMPACT_ATOMS: atom_id res chain seq x y z
N ILE A 1 29.96 -21.78 -48.04
CA ILE A 1 28.60 -21.22 -47.96
C ILE A 1 27.76 -21.97 -46.92
N GLU A 2 27.64 -23.27 -47.03
CA GLU A 2 26.90 -24.11 -46.07
C GLU A 2 27.44 -24.00 -44.65
N LYS A 3 28.76 -24.01 -44.52
CA LYS A 3 29.44 -23.89 -43.23
C LYS A 3 29.15 -22.56 -42.56
N THR A 4 29.15 -21.48 -43.34
CA THR A 4 28.85 -20.12 -42.83
C THR A 4 27.40 -20.01 -42.36
N GLU A 5 26.47 -20.61 -43.08
CA GLU A 5 25.06 -20.65 -42.70
C GLU A 5 24.84 -21.45 -41.41
N LEU A 6 25.53 -22.60 -41.29
CA LEU A 6 25.49 -23.44 -40.08
C LEU A 6 26.06 -22.70 -38.88
N ASP A 7 27.22 -22.03 -39.07
CA ASP A 7 27.84 -21.23 -38.00
C ASP A 7 26.92 -20.10 -37.54
N THR A 8 26.21 -19.46 -38.48
CA THR A 8 25.23 -18.40 -38.18
C THR A 8 24.05 -18.96 -37.38
N GLN A 9 23.52 -20.11 -37.77
CA GLN A 9 22.43 -20.78 -37.06
C GLN A 9 22.82 -21.17 -35.64
N VAL A 10 24.00 -21.75 -35.47
CA VAL A 10 24.56 -22.14 -34.15
C VAL A 10 24.73 -20.89 -33.29
N ALA A 11 25.24 -19.80 -33.84
CA ALA A 11 25.38 -18.52 -33.11
C ALA A 11 24.04 -17.97 -32.64
N LYS A 12 23.01 -18.03 -33.50
CA LYS A 12 21.66 -17.60 -33.14
C LYS A 12 21.06 -18.45 -32.02
N LEU A 13 21.24 -19.78 -32.08
CA LEU A 13 20.77 -20.69 -31.06
C LEU A 13 21.47 -20.47 -29.72
N LYS A 14 22.78 -20.21 -29.74
CA LYS A 14 23.56 -19.89 -28.56
C LYS A 14 23.09 -18.59 -27.91
N LEU A 15 22.78 -17.58 -28.74
CA LEU A 15 22.24 -16.30 -28.25
C LEU A 15 20.86 -16.50 -27.63
N LEU A 16 19.99 -17.27 -28.28
CA LEU A 16 18.69 -17.62 -27.73
C LEU A 16 18.79 -18.33 -26.38
N LYS A 17 19.71 -19.28 -26.28
CA LYS A 17 19.97 -20.01 -25.03
C LYS A 17 20.49 -19.06 -23.95
N GLN A 18 21.40 -18.16 -24.28
CA GLN A 18 21.94 -17.18 -23.34
C GLN A 18 20.83 -16.25 -22.82
N ASN A 19 19.97 -15.76 -23.72
CA ASN A 19 18.82 -14.92 -23.34
C ASN A 19 17.85 -15.69 -22.47
N TYR A 20 17.55 -16.94 -22.82
CA TYR A 20 16.69 -17.80 -22.03
C TYR A 20 17.25 -18.03 -20.63
N LEU A 21 18.55 -18.31 -20.50
CA LEU A 21 19.18 -18.50 -19.19
C LEU A 21 19.17 -17.23 -18.35
N SER A 22 19.38 -16.08 -18.98
CA SER A 22 19.30 -14.77 -18.29
C SER A 22 17.90 -14.55 -17.74
N GLU A 23 16.87 -14.74 -18.55
CA GLU A 23 15.47 -14.63 -18.12
C GLU A 23 15.13 -15.63 -17.03
N LYS A 24 15.63 -16.86 -17.16
CA LYS A 24 15.44 -17.91 -16.15
C LYS A 24 16.05 -17.53 -14.81
N TYR A 25 17.27 -16.98 -14.81
CA TYR A 25 17.94 -16.55 -13.58
C TYR A 25 17.20 -15.40 -12.91
N GLU A 26 16.68 -14.44 -13.69
CA GLU A 26 15.87 -13.35 -13.17
C GLU A 26 14.59 -13.90 -12.52
N LEU A 27 13.94 -14.86 -13.17
CA LEU A 27 12.73 -15.48 -12.65
C LEU A 27 13.01 -16.28 -11.38
N GLU A 28 14.11 -17.04 -11.35
CA GLU A 28 14.56 -17.78 -10.16
C GLU A 28 14.79 -16.82 -8.98
N ASP A 29 15.41 -15.69 -9.23
CA ASP A 29 15.65 -14.68 -8.20
C ASP A 29 14.33 -14.14 -7.64
N LYS A 30 13.35 -13.84 -8.49
CA LYS A 30 12.02 -13.42 -8.09
C LYS A 30 11.31 -14.49 -7.24
N VAL A 31 11.42 -15.75 -7.64
CA VAL A 31 10.82 -16.87 -6.91
C VAL A 31 11.45 -17.02 -5.53
N ILE A 32 12.78 -16.95 -5.46
CA ILE A 32 13.51 -17.17 -4.21
C ILE A 32 13.41 -15.99 -3.25
N LYS A 33 13.44 -14.76 -3.77
CA LYS A 33 13.54 -13.56 -2.94
C LYS A 33 12.28 -12.70 -2.95
N TYR A 34 11.80 -12.34 -4.14
CA TYR A 34 10.73 -11.36 -4.28
C TYR A 34 9.39 -11.88 -3.76
N TYR A 35 8.91 -13.00 -4.30
CA TYR A 35 7.59 -13.50 -3.96
C TYR A 35 7.44 -13.87 -2.48
N PRO A 36 8.37 -14.61 -1.86
CA PRO A 36 8.24 -14.91 -0.44
C PRO A 36 8.24 -13.65 0.44
N ASN A 37 9.07 -12.67 0.13
CA ASN A 37 9.12 -11.41 0.89
C ASN A 37 7.85 -10.59 0.70
N GLU A 38 7.33 -10.53 -0.53
CA GLU A 38 6.11 -9.79 -0.85
C GLU A 38 4.88 -10.44 -0.19
N ILE A 39 4.80 -11.76 -0.21
CA ILE A 39 3.72 -12.50 0.45
C ILE A 39 3.75 -12.20 1.96
N LYS A 40 4.91 -12.27 2.57
CA LYS A 40 5.06 -11.98 3.99
C LYS A 40 4.68 -10.53 4.33
N ARG A 41 5.11 -9.59 3.49
CA ARG A 41 4.76 -8.18 3.64
C ARG A 41 3.25 -7.98 3.62
N LEU A 42 2.57 -8.61 2.66
CA LEU A 42 1.11 -8.51 2.51
C LEU A 42 0.38 -9.19 3.68
N GLU A 43 0.86 -10.35 4.12
CA GLU A 43 0.29 -11.05 5.28
C GLU A 43 0.39 -10.20 6.55
N ASN A 44 1.54 -9.60 6.80
CA ASN A 44 1.74 -8.70 7.94
C ASN A 44 0.84 -7.47 7.85
N ARG A 45 0.70 -6.90 6.66
CA ARG A 45 -0.16 -5.75 6.42
C ARG A 45 -1.63 -6.09 6.69
N ILE A 46 -2.08 -7.27 6.26
CA ILE A 46 -3.44 -7.75 6.52
C ILE A 46 -3.69 -7.87 8.03
N GLU A 47 -2.75 -8.45 8.75
CA GLU A 47 -2.85 -8.62 10.19
C GLU A 47 -2.93 -7.27 10.91
N ASP A 48 -2.07 -6.33 10.52
CA ASP A 48 -2.08 -4.97 11.05
C ASP A 48 -3.41 -4.25 10.75
N MET A 49 -3.95 -4.41 9.55
CA MET A 49 -5.23 -3.81 9.17
C MET A 49 -6.40 -4.41 9.95
N LYS A 50 -6.39 -5.72 10.20
CA LYS A 50 -7.42 -6.39 11.01
C LYS A 50 -7.43 -5.85 12.43
N GLU A 51 -6.25 -5.65 13.02
CA GLU A 51 -6.12 -5.04 14.34
C GLU A 51 -6.64 -3.59 14.33
N ASP A 52 -6.33 -2.83 13.29
CA ASP A 52 -6.81 -1.45 13.14
C ASP A 52 -8.33 -1.39 13.04
N ILE A 53 -8.94 -2.33 12.31
CA ILE A 53 -10.41 -2.44 12.23
C ILE A 53 -11.00 -2.75 13.61
N GLU A 54 -10.37 -3.63 14.36
CA GLU A 54 -10.79 -3.95 15.72
C GLU A 54 -10.72 -2.74 16.64
N VAL A 55 -9.63 -1.97 16.58
CA VAL A 55 -9.48 -0.72 17.33
C VAL A 55 -10.59 0.27 16.96
N PHE A 56 -10.85 0.44 15.67
CA PHE A 56 -11.92 1.31 15.19
C PHE A 56 -13.28 0.88 15.74
N ASN A 57 -13.60 -0.40 15.62
CA ASN A 57 -14.88 -0.93 16.07
C ASN A 57 -15.06 -0.80 17.60
N ASN A 58 -14.00 -1.00 18.37
CA ASN A 58 -14.03 -0.89 19.83
C ASN A 58 -14.14 0.57 20.31
N ASN A 59 -13.74 1.52 19.51
CA ASN A 59 -13.74 2.94 19.87
C ASN A 59 -14.79 3.76 19.13
N ASN A 60 -15.56 3.14 18.25
CA ASN A 60 -16.62 3.79 17.50
C ASN A 60 -17.92 3.85 18.32
N THR A 61 -18.78 4.81 17.99
CA THR A 61 -20.14 4.85 18.54
C THR A 61 -20.98 3.74 17.90
N PRO A 62 -22.05 3.25 18.59
CA PRO A 62 -22.89 2.18 18.02
C PRO A 62 -23.52 2.55 16.67
N ASP A 63 -23.84 3.82 16.46
CA ASP A 63 -24.47 4.35 15.23
C ASP A 63 -23.46 4.94 14.26
N ASN A 64 -22.16 4.78 14.51
CA ASN A 64 -21.09 5.33 13.67
C ASN A 64 -21.15 6.84 13.53
N SER A 65 -21.63 7.52 14.57
CA SER A 65 -21.74 8.99 14.59
C SER A 65 -20.49 9.64 15.16
N PHE A 66 -20.40 10.95 15.01
CA PHE A 66 -19.37 11.75 15.65
C PHE A 66 -19.77 11.99 17.11
N GLU A 67 -18.90 11.59 18.03
CA GLU A 67 -19.09 11.85 19.46
C GLU A 67 -18.11 12.90 19.95
N LYS A 68 -16.83 12.63 19.80
CA LYS A 68 -15.78 13.57 20.21
C LYS A 68 -14.48 13.32 19.44
N MET A 69 -13.69 14.37 19.31
CA MET A 69 -12.36 14.33 18.75
C MET A 69 -11.44 15.12 19.67
N ASN A 70 -10.37 14.49 20.15
CA ASN A 70 -9.36 15.18 20.94
C ASN A 70 -8.39 15.89 20.00
N ILE A 71 -8.23 17.20 20.16
CA ILE A 71 -7.29 18.01 19.38
C ILE A 71 -6.54 18.90 20.35
N LYS A 72 -5.21 18.72 20.40
CA LYS A 72 -4.33 19.51 21.28
C LYS A 72 -4.77 19.46 22.75
N GLY A 73 -5.24 18.30 23.20
CA GLY A 73 -5.65 18.09 24.60
C GLY A 73 -7.07 18.51 24.92
N THR A 74 -7.82 19.05 23.96
CA THR A 74 -9.21 19.47 24.15
C THR A 74 -10.14 18.54 23.41
N ASP A 75 -11.20 18.06 24.08
CA ASP A 75 -12.24 17.24 23.45
C ASP A 75 -13.28 18.13 22.77
N PHE A 76 -13.36 18.03 21.46
CA PHE A 76 -14.38 18.71 20.65
C PHE A 76 -15.57 17.76 20.45
N THR A 77 -16.76 18.23 20.78
CA THR A 77 -17.97 17.41 20.68
C THR A 77 -18.85 17.79 19.49
N GLU A 78 -18.50 18.88 18.79
CA GLU A 78 -19.19 19.35 17.60
C GLU A 78 -18.29 19.20 16.36
N ARG A 79 -18.83 18.57 15.31
CA ARG A 79 -18.10 18.34 14.06
C ARG A 79 -17.50 19.61 13.49
N LYS A 80 -18.29 20.67 13.42
CA LYS A 80 -17.87 21.94 12.85
C LYS A 80 -16.72 22.56 13.63
N GLU A 81 -16.80 22.57 14.96
CA GLU A 81 -15.75 23.12 15.81
C GLU A 81 -14.45 22.31 15.71
N ALA A 82 -14.56 21.00 15.68
CA ALA A 82 -13.39 20.13 15.46
C ALA A 82 -12.73 20.41 14.12
N GLY A 83 -13.53 20.52 13.07
CA GLY A 83 -13.04 20.84 11.72
C GLY A 83 -12.40 22.22 11.63
N GLU A 84 -12.98 23.22 12.32
CA GLU A 84 -12.42 24.56 12.40
C GLU A 84 -11.05 24.56 13.10
N LYS A 85 -10.92 23.79 14.17
CA LYS A 85 -9.65 23.64 14.88
C LYS A 85 -8.56 23.01 14.01
N ILE A 86 -8.92 21.99 13.25
CA ILE A 86 -7.99 21.36 12.31
C ILE A 86 -7.51 22.38 11.27
N ILE A 87 -8.41 23.14 10.69
CA ILE A 87 -8.08 24.18 9.70
C ILE A 87 -7.16 25.25 10.33
N GLU A 88 -7.48 25.67 11.55
CA GLU A 88 -6.66 26.64 12.29
C GLU A 88 -5.23 26.13 12.44
N ILE A 89 -5.06 24.85 12.83
CA ILE A 89 -3.74 24.24 12.98
C ILE A 89 -3.03 24.16 11.62
N CYS A 90 -3.73 23.77 10.58
CA CYS A 90 -3.16 23.74 9.21
C CYS A 90 -2.60 25.11 8.81
N LYS A 91 -3.38 26.17 9.07
CA LYS A 91 -2.95 27.54 8.74
C LYS A 91 -1.75 28.00 9.56
N SER A 92 -1.56 27.45 10.75
CA SER A 92 -0.45 27.81 11.63
C SER A 92 0.83 26.99 11.37
N MET A 93 0.76 25.95 10.56
CA MET A 93 1.92 25.10 10.27
C MET A 93 2.95 25.87 9.45
N THR A 94 4.18 25.90 9.96
CA THR A 94 5.29 26.62 9.33
C THR A 94 6.24 25.71 8.55
N ASN A 95 6.12 24.40 8.72
CA ASN A 95 6.89 23.43 7.94
C ASN A 95 6.00 22.27 7.50
N PRO A 96 6.39 21.50 6.46
CA PRO A 96 5.57 20.41 5.93
C PRO A 96 5.64 19.12 6.76
N GLU A 97 6.49 19.08 7.78
CA GLU A 97 6.67 17.90 8.61
C GLU A 97 5.37 17.42 9.26
N PRO A 98 5.15 16.10 9.39
CA PRO A 98 3.97 15.57 10.07
C PRO A 98 3.88 16.06 11.51
N LEU A 99 2.69 16.47 11.91
CA LEU A 99 2.40 16.97 13.25
C LEU A 99 1.25 16.20 13.87
N GLU A 100 1.51 15.47 14.95
CA GLU A 100 0.47 14.80 15.71
C GLU A 100 -0.34 15.84 16.49
N ILE A 101 -1.67 15.86 16.29
CA ILE A 101 -2.55 16.86 16.88
C ILE A 101 -3.54 16.31 17.89
N GLY A 102 -3.80 15.01 17.90
CA GLY A 102 -4.79 14.45 18.80
C GLY A 102 -5.17 13.03 18.46
N GLU A 103 -6.37 12.63 18.88
CA GLU A 103 -6.89 11.29 18.72
C GLU A 103 -8.36 11.30 18.32
N TYR A 104 -8.77 10.32 17.52
CA TYR A 104 -10.15 10.12 17.10
C TYR A 104 -10.42 8.62 16.91
N LYS A 105 -11.43 8.11 17.62
CA LYS A 105 -11.89 6.71 17.52
C LYS A 105 -10.75 5.67 17.63
N GLY A 106 -9.79 5.94 18.51
CA GLY A 106 -8.66 5.06 18.77
C GLY A 106 -7.45 5.29 17.88
N PHE A 107 -7.52 6.24 16.94
CA PHE A 107 -6.41 6.56 16.03
C PHE A 107 -5.81 7.92 16.36
N LYS A 108 -4.49 8.02 16.20
CA LYS A 108 -3.80 9.32 16.28
C LYS A 108 -4.07 10.10 15.01
N ILE A 109 -4.33 11.40 15.16
CA ILE A 109 -4.50 12.30 14.03
C ILE A 109 -3.21 13.02 13.78
N ILE A 110 -2.68 12.89 12.57
CA ILE A 110 -1.42 13.51 12.16
C ILE A 110 -1.69 14.37 10.94
N LEU A 111 -1.36 15.66 11.02
CA LEU A 111 -1.50 16.59 9.90
C LEU A 111 -0.16 16.73 9.18
N SER A 112 -0.20 16.85 7.86
CA SER A 112 0.98 17.08 7.03
C SER A 112 0.62 17.96 5.84
N PHE A 113 1.63 18.61 5.26
CA PHE A 113 1.47 19.43 4.06
C PHE A 113 2.33 18.81 2.95
N ASP A 114 1.71 18.54 1.82
CA ASP A 114 2.41 18.06 0.64
C ASP A 114 2.84 19.28 -0.19
N THR A 115 4.15 19.49 -0.29
CA THR A 115 4.72 20.66 -0.98
C THR A 115 4.53 20.59 -2.49
N MET A 116 4.38 19.40 -3.07
CA MET A 116 4.17 19.23 -4.52
C MET A 116 2.72 19.51 -4.89
N ASP A 117 1.78 18.91 -4.15
CA ASP A 117 0.34 19.08 -4.38
C ASP A 117 -0.18 20.39 -3.77
N ARG A 118 0.55 20.96 -2.83
CA ARG A 118 0.16 22.16 -2.05
C ARG A 118 -1.15 21.93 -1.32
N LYS A 119 -1.30 20.78 -0.70
CA LYS A 119 -2.50 20.36 0.02
C LYS A 119 -2.16 19.85 1.40
N PHE A 120 -3.09 20.03 2.32
CA PHE A 120 -3.00 19.43 3.63
C PHE A 120 -3.65 18.06 3.64
N TYR A 121 -3.08 17.16 4.43
CA TYR A 121 -3.57 15.80 4.62
C TYR A 121 -3.68 15.49 6.10
N ALA A 122 -4.67 14.68 6.45
CA ALA A 122 -4.78 14.06 7.75
C ALA A 122 -4.50 12.57 7.61
N SER A 123 -3.67 12.04 8.48
CA SER A 123 -3.42 10.60 8.58
C SER A 123 -3.94 10.13 9.93
N MET A 124 -4.78 9.10 9.91
CA MET A 124 -5.27 8.43 11.12
C MET A 124 -4.41 7.19 11.32
N LYS A 125 -3.66 7.17 12.39
CA LYS A 125 -2.62 6.16 12.62
C LYS A 125 -2.90 5.29 13.84
N ASN A 126 -2.82 3.97 13.66
CA ASN A 126 -2.65 3.00 14.73
C ASN A 126 -1.48 2.09 14.32
N ASN A 127 -1.71 0.88 13.83
CA ASN A 127 -0.63 0.08 13.25
C ASN A 127 -0.19 0.66 11.91
N LEU A 128 -1.16 0.98 11.06
CA LEU A 128 -0.92 1.63 9.76
C LEU A 128 -1.53 3.03 9.77
N SER A 129 -1.19 3.81 8.75
CA SER A 129 -1.72 5.15 8.57
C SER A 129 -2.71 5.17 7.42
N TYR A 130 -3.85 5.84 7.64
CA TYR A 130 -4.91 5.99 6.64
C TYR A 130 -5.05 7.48 6.35
N LYS A 131 -4.65 7.87 5.14
CA LYS A 131 -4.48 9.26 4.75
C LYS A 131 -5.67 9.78 3.96
N THR A 132 -6.10 11.01 4.24
CA THR A 132 -7.11 11.70 3.46
C THR A 132 -6.71 13.15 3.22
N GLU A 133 -7.10 13.69 2.06
CA GLU A 133 -6.90 15.09 1.74
C GLU A 133 -7.87 15.95 2.54
N LEU A 134 -7.41 17.12 3.00
CA LEU A 134 -8.23 18.11 3.66
C LEU A 134 -8.55 19.27 2.71
N GLY A 135 -9.73 19.85 2.89
CA GLY A 135 -10.18 21.00 2.12
C GLY A 135 -10.48 22.20 3.01
N SER A 136 -11.27 23.12 2.51
CA SER A 136 -11.62 24.35 3.20
C SER A 136 -12.89 24.28 4.04
N ASP A 137 -13.69 23.21 3.89
CA ASP A 137 -14.92 23.03 4.64
C ASP A 137 -14.66 22.28 5.95
N PRO A 138 -14.89 22.89 7.12
CA PRO A 138 -14.63 22.26 8.41
C PRO A 138 -15.35 20.91 8.59
N SER A 139 -16.66 20.89 8.42
CA SER A 139 -17.45 19.66 8.57
C SER A 139 -17.11 18.63 7.51
N GLY A 140 -16.83 19.08 6.30
CA GLY A 140 -16.39 18.22 5.20
C GLY A 140 -15.09 17.49 5.50
N ASN A 141 -14.16 18.13 6.20
CA ASN A 141 -12.91 17.51 6.62
C ASN A 141 -13.17 16.39 7.62
N ILE A 142 -14.11 16.57 8.55
CA ILE A 142 -14.48 15.50 9.48
C ILE A 142 -15.12 14.33 8.72
N THR A 143 -15.96 14.60 7.74
CA THR A 143 -16.54 13.57 6.87
C THR A 143 -15.45 12.79 6.12
N ARG A 144 -14.42 13.46 5.62
CA ARG A 144 -13.29 12.82 4.95
C ARG A 144 -12.53 11.90 5.91
N ILE A 145 -12.31 12.32 7.15
CA ILE A 145 -11.67 11.51 8.18
C ILE A 145 -12.53 10.28 8.48
N ASP A 146 -13.83 10.47 8.69
CA ASP A 146 -14.77 9.36 8.93
C ASP A 146 -14.77 8.36 7.77
N ASN A 147 -14.78 8.85 6.54
CA ASN A 147 -14.76 8.00 5.35
C ASN A 147 -13.46 7.19 5.24
N ALA A 148 -12.33 7.78 5.60
CA ALA A 148 -11.06 7.07 5.60
C ALA A 148 -11.06 5.91 6.61
N LEU A 149 -11.59 6.13 7.80
CA LEU A 149 -11.71 5.10 8.82
C LEU A 149 -12.74 4.02 8.44
N ASN A 150 -13.89 4.43 7.94
CA ASN A 150 -14.92 3.50 7.47
C ASN A 150 -14.47 2.69 6.26
N GLY A 151 -13.50 3.19 5.50
CA GLY A 151 -12.98 2.54 4.30
C GLY A 151 -11.89 1.52 4.55
N ILE A 152 -11.45 1.31 5.80
CA ILE A 152 -10.36 0.37 6.09
C ILE A 152 -10.73 -1.06 5.66
N GLU A 153 -11.96 -1.49 5.90
CA GLU A 153 -12.43 -2.82 5.49
C GLU A 153 -12.34 -3.04 3.98
N THR A 154 -12.70 -2.04 3.20
CA THR A 154 -12.59 -2.09 1.74
C THR A 154 -11.13 -2.18 1.31
N ARG A 155 -10.25 -1.43 1.96
CA ARG A 155 -8.80 -1.51 1.70
C ARG A 155 -8.24 -2.87 2.07
N LEU A 156 -8.71 -3.45 3.18
CA LEU A 156 -8.32 -4.80 3.59
C LEU A 156 -8.66 -5.82 2.52
N SER A 157 -9.89 -5.77 1.98
CA SER A 157 -10.30 -6.66 0.88
C SER A 157 -9.38 -6.52 -0.33
N GLY A 158 -8.96 -5.30 -0.67
CA GLY A 158 -8.01 -5.05 -1.75
C GLY A 158 -6.64 -5.69 -1.49
N VAL A 159 -6.14 -5.58 -0.27
CA VAL A 159 -4.86 -6.19 0.12
C VAL A 159 -4.95 -7.72 0.11
N GLU A 160 -6.06 -8.28 0.59
CA GLU A 160 -6.31 -9.73 0.54
C GLU A 160 -6.34 -10.25 -0.90
N ASN A 161 -7.00 -9.53 -1.80
CA ASN A 161 -7.02 -9.88 -3.23
C ASN A 161 -5.61 -9.80 -3.83
N ASN A 162 -4.84 -8.78 -3.47
CA ASN A 162 -3.46 -8.64 -3.91
C ASN A 162 -2.59 -9.80 -3.41
N LEU A 163 -2.78 -10.24 -2.18
CA LEU A 163 -2.08 -11.40 -1.64
C LEU A 163 -2.42 -12.67 -2.43
N GLU A 164 -3.70 -12.89 -2.72
CA GLU A 164 -4.13 -14.04 -3.49
C GLU A 164 -3.52 -14.04 -4.90
N ASP A 165 -3.54 -12.89 -5.59
CA ASP A 165 -2.93 -12.73 -6.90
C ASP A 165 -1.42 -12.95 -6.86
N THR A 166 -0.76 -12.44 -5.83
CA THR A 166 0.69 -12.61 -5.65
C THR A 166 1.04 -14.08 -5.44
N LYS A 167 0.25 -14.81 -4.65
CA LYS A 167 0.42 -16.25 -4.46
C LYS A 167 0.25 -17.03 -5.77
N LYS A 168 -0.76 -16.66 -6.58
CA LYS A 168 -0.97 -17.25 -7.91
C LYS A 168 0.20 -16.99 -8.83
N ASN A 169 0.70 -15.76 -8.85
CA ASN A 169 1.86 -15.38 -9.65
C ASN A 169 3.11 -16.16 -9.21
N TYR A 170 3.27 -16.36 -7.91
CA TYR A 170 4.36 -17.16 -7.35
C TYR A 170 4.30 -18.60 -7.85
N GLU A 171 3.13 -19.24 -7.79
CA GLU A 171 2.95 -20.60 -8.29
C GLU A 171 3.23 -20.70 -9.78
N SER A 172 2.74 -19.73 -10.57
CA SER A 172 3.01 -19.67 -12.02
C SER A 172 4.50 -19.50 -12.31
N ALA A 173 5.18 -18.67 -11.55
CA ALA A 173 6.63 -18.45 -11.70
C ALA A 173 7.43 -19.71 -11.38
N LYS A 174 7.04 -20.44 -10.33
CA LYS A 174 7.68 -21.73 -9.99
C LYS A 174 7.57 -22.73 -11.13
N LYS A 175 6.40 -22.82 -11.74
CA LYS A 175 6.15 -23.71 -12.87
C LYS A 175 6.98 -23.31 -14.09
N GLU A 176 7.11 -22.00 -14.34
CA GLU A 176 7.88 -21.49 -15.46
C GLU A 176 9.38 -21.83 -15.33
N ILE A 177 9.92 -21.77 -14.12
CA ILE A 177 11.32 -22.16 -13.85
C ILE A 177 11.57 -23.62 -14.21
N GLU A 178 10.61 -24.49 -13.98
CA GLU A 178 10.74 -25.94 -14.22
C GLU A 178 10.71 -26.30 -15.70
N LYS A 179 10.27 -25.39 -16.60
CA LYS A 179 10.22 -25.67 -18.03
C LYS A 179 11.62 -25.73 -18.65
N PRO A 180 11.92 -26.75 -19.48
CA PRO A 180 13.21 -26.83 -20.17
C PRO A 180 13.27 -25.80 -21.31
N PHE A 181 14.52 -25.47 -21.73
CA PHE A 181 14.74 -24.65 -22.91
C PHE A 181 14.27 -25.42 -24.16
N PRO A 182 13.29 -24.91 -24.94
CA PRO A 182 12.68 -25.65 -26.03
C PRO A 182 13.63 -26.08 -27.16
N GLN A 183 14.70 -25.28 -27.39
CA GLN A 183 15.67 -25.54 -28.44
C GLN A 183 16.99 -26.13 -27.94
N GLU A 184 17.01 -26.64 -26.73
CA GLU A 184 18.26 -27.19 -26.16
C GLU A 184 18.81 -28.37 -26.97
N GLU A 185 17.94 -29.22 -27.46
CA GLU A 185 18.34 -30.37 -28.28
C GLU A 185 18.96 -29.96 -29.61
N GLU A 186 18.57 -28.84 -30.18
CA GLU A 186 19.10 -28.32 -31.44
C GLU A 186 20.55 -27.85 -31.32
N LEU A 187 21.01 -27.55 -30.10
CA LEU A 187 22.39 -27.13 -29.84
C LEU A 187 23.35 -28.33 -29.67
N LYS A 188 22.82 -29.51 -29.49
CA LYS A 188 23.59 -30.75 -29.40
C LYS A 188 23.75 -31.37 -30.78
#